data_500302ac0eca90e16fb67e903ac75dd4
#
_entry.id   500302ac0eca90e16fb67e903ac75dd4
#
_cell.length_a   1.000
_cell.length_b   1.000
_cell.length_c   1.000
_cell.angle_alpha   90.00
_cell.angle_beta   90.00
_cell.angle_gamma   90.00
#
_symmetry.space_group_name_H-M   'P 1'
#
loop_
_entity.id
_entity.type
_entity.pdbx_description
1 polymer ?
#
loop_
_entity_poly.entity_id
_entity_poly.type
_entity_poly.pdbx_seq_one_letter_code
_entity_poly.pdbx_strand_id
1 'polypeptide(L)'
;IEGRVTVTGRLTGAWGPMPNHFAEHVFGAVLVVGQQHITVEESEPGAFSQLHDHVEQDLVLYDALPGVWRDQPRLYVDANTTVKLRSELSDDDMPATTRLGLLRTRANVKGHVLSIRQRRGVRVDGKPWAMVSLMLWDGHHVAEVVAFGASINQRLLDLKPGDGLAMTGVELGWRSGILQLRMDNRKTRIETFSNR
;
A
#
# COMPACT_ATOMS: atom_id res chain seq x y z
N ILE A 1 -7.66 9.42 -1.84
CA ILE A 1 -7.88 8.54 -0.68
C ILE A 1 -7.22 9.22 0.49
N GLU A 2 -8.03 9.88 1.30
CA GLU A 2 -7.63 10.33 2.62
C GLU A 2 -7.42 9.10 3.48
N GLY A 3 -6.28 8.99 4.13
CA GLY A 3 -6.07 7.77 4.91
C GLY A 3 -4.70 7.65 5.57
N ARG A 4 -3.91 8.72 5.60
CA ARG A 4 -2.70 8.72 6.42
C ARG A 4 -3.08 8.61 7.89
N VAL A 5 -2.29 7.87 8.63
CA VAL A 5 -2.58 7.55 10.04
C VAL A 5 -1.37 7.86 10.91
N THR A 6 -1.64 8.20 12.14
CA THR A 6 -0.60 8.32 13.17
C THR A 6 -0.68 7.09 14.08
N VAL A 7 0.45 6.42 14.28
CA VAL A 7 0.55 5.20 15.08
C VAL A 7 1.74 5.30 16.01
N THR A 8 1.58 4.82 17.22
CA THR A 8 2.65 4.75 18.24
C THR A 8 2.95 3.29 18.58
N GLY A 9 4.22 2.96 18.69
CA GLY A 9 4.65 1.62 19.07
C GLY A 9 6.16 1.49 19.16
N ARG A 10 6.63 0.30 19.50
CA ARG A 10 8.03 -0.06 19.54
C ARG A 10 8.47 -0.68 18.23
N LEU A 11 9.51 -0.17 17.63
CA LEU A 11 10.06 -0.70 16.39
C LEU A 11 11.02 -1.85 16.68
N THR A 12 10.77 -3.02 16.09
CA THR A 12 11.56 -4.24 16.30
C THR A 12 11.76 -4.99 14.98
N GLY A 13 12.57 -6.04 15.01
CA GLY A 13 12.66 -6.98 13.89
C GLY A 13 12.99 -6.35 12.54
N ALA A 14 13.91 -5.39 12.51
CA ALA A 14 14.28 -4.65 11.30
C ALA A 14 15.09 -5.48 10.32
N TRP A 15 14.90 -5.20 9.03
CA TRP A 15 15.66 -5.80 7.93
C TRP A 15 15.87 -4.81 6.78
N GLY A 16 16.89 -5.11 5.95
CA GLY A 16 17.21 -4.29 4.78
C GLY A 16 18.32 -3.28 5.02
N PRO A 17 18.60 -2.41 4.06
CA PRO A 17 17.90 -2.29 2.77
C PRO A 17 18.06 -3.52 1.88
N MET A 18 17.00 -3.98 1.29
CA MET A 18 17.01 -5.12 0.37
C MET A 18 16.01 -4.91 -0.78
N PRO A 19 16.27 -5.48 -1.95
CA PRO A 19 15.32 -5.36 -3.05
C PRO A 19 14.02 -6.11 -2.74
N ASN A 20 12.90 -5.44 -2.95
CA ASN A 20 11.59 -6.08 -2.97
C ASN A 20 11.36 -6.78 -4.33
N HIS A 21 10.19 -7.38 -4.52
CA HIS A 21 9.86 -8.07 -5.77
C HIS A 21 9.71 -7.15 -7.00
N PHE A 22 9.77 -5.83 -6.83
CA PHE A 22 9.85 -4.84 -7.91
C PHE A 22 11.28 -4.35 -8.17
N ALA A 23 12.28 -4.93 -7.51
CA ALA A 23 13.68 -4.50 -7.50
C ALA A 23 13.89 -3.09 -6.90
N GLU A 24 12.93 -2.60 -6.12
CA GLU A 24 13.08 -1.38 -5.33
C GLU A 24 13.74 -1.73 -4.00
N HIS A 25 14.70 -0.92 -3.56
CA HIS A 25 15.30 -1.10 -2.24
C HIS A 25 14.34 -0.61 -1.17
N VAL A 26 14.07 -1.46 -0.20
CA VAL A 26 13.20 -1.16 0.93
C VAL A 26 13.87 -1.50 2.25
N PHE A 27 13.57 -0.73 3.24
CA PHE A 27 13.86 -1.04 4.64
C PHE A 27 12.56 -1.46 5.31
N GLY A 28 12.59 -2.51 6.09
CA GLY A 28 11.41 -3.01 6.78
C GLY A 28 11.67 -3.22 8.25
N ALA A 29 10.60 -3.14 9.03
CA ALA A 29 10.62 -3.41 10.45
C ALA A 29 9.25 -3.90 10.91
N VAL A 30 9.17 -4.34 12.16
CA VAL A 30 7.92 -4.66 12.84
C VAL A 30 7.65 -3.58 13.89
N LEU A 31 6.49 -2.95 13.84
CA LEU A 31 6.00 -2.07 14.87
C LEU A 31 5.10 -2.86 15.82
N VAL A 32 5.47 -2.89 17.09
CA VAL A 32 4.71 -3.53 18.16
C VAL A 32 3.85 -2.48 18.85
N VAL A 33 2.53 -2.69 18.84
CA VAL A 33 1.53 -1.80 19.44
C VAL A 33 0.72 -2.61 20.45
N GLY A 34 1.08 -2.54 21.73
CA GLY A 34 0.53 -3.42 22.73
C GLY A 34 0.86 -4.90 22.45
N GLN A 35 -0.16 -5.72 22.21
CA GLN A 35 0.00 -7.13 21.81
C GLN A 35 -0.08 -7.36 20.30
N GLN A 36 -0.27 -6.32 19.51
CA GLN A 36 -0.40 -6.41 18.06
C GLN A 36 0.91 -6.07 17.37
N HIS A 37 1.15 -6.69 16.24
CA HIS A 37 2.32 -6.48 15.40
C HIS A 37 1.88 -6.05 14.02
N ILE A 38 2.57 -5.06 13.45
CA ILE A 38 2.36 -4.65 12.07
C ILE A 38 3.69 -4.45 11.37
N THR A 39 3.79 -4.92 10.13
CA THR A 39 4.95 -4.64 9.29
C THR A 39 4.94 -3.18 8.86
N VAL A 40 6.06 -2.52 9.03
CA VAL A 40 6.34 -1.19 8.51
C VAL A 40 7.36 -1.32 7.40
N GLU A 41 7.11 -0.70 6.26
CA GLU A 41 8.00 -0.72 5.10
C GLU A 41 8.28 0.72 4.66
N GLU A 42 9.56 1.05 4.54
CA GLU A 42 10.04 2.31 3.99
C GLU A 42 10.58 2.04 2.59
N SER A 43 9.91 2.61 1.60
CA SER A 43 10.32 2.53 0.20
C SER A 43 11.24 3.70 -0.12
N GLU A 44 12.27 3.40 -0.91
CA GLU A 44 13.29 4.40 -1.30
C GLU A 44 13.92 5.09 -0.08
N PRO A 45 14.46 4.30 0.86
CA PRO A 45 15.13 4.87 2.03
C PRO A 45 16.37 5.60 1.56
N GLY A 46 16.43 6.70 1.00
CA GLY A 46 17.59 7.48 0.56
C GLY A 46 18.96 6.94 1.03
N ALA A 47 19.93 7.78 1.30
CA ALA A 47 21.18 7.36 1.95
C ALA A 47 20.96 6.87 3.40
N PHE A 48 19.86 7.28 4.03
CA PHE A 48 19.51 6.95 5.41
C PHE A 48 18.02 6.67 5.53
N SER A 49 17.68 5.49 6.06
CA SER A 49 16.32 5.15 6.44
C SER A 49 15.90 5.93 7.68
N GLN A 50 14.69 6.51 7.66
CA GLN A 50 14.12 7.14 8.85
C GLN A 50 13.87 6.13 9.98
N LEU A 51 13.67 4.84 9.64
CA LEU A 51 13.40 3.77 10.60
C LEU A 51 14.67 3.15 11.17
N HIS A 52 15.75 3.12 10.37
CA HIS A 52 16.98 2.38 10.72
C HIS A 52 17.56 2.83 12.07
N ASP A 53 17.63 4.13 12.29
CA ASP A 53 18.25 4.70 13.49
C ASP A 53 17.38 4.55 14.74
N HIS A 54 16.15 4.08 14.59
CA HIS A 54 15.15 4.00 15.67
C HIS A 54 14.74 2.55 16.04
N VAL A 55 15.50 1.58 15.58
CA VAL A 55 15.25 0.16 15.95
C VAL A 55 15.40 -0.03 17.45
N GLU A 56 14.52 -0.83 18.06
CA GLU A 56 14.39 -1.08 19.51
C GLU A 56 13.95 0.15 20.33
N GLN A 57 13.40 1.18 19.67
CA GLN A 57 12.90 2.37 20.34
C GLN A 57 11.37 2.50 20.20
N ASP A 58 10.77 3.17 21.18
CA ASP A 58 9.36 3.57 21.10
C ASP A 58 9.24 4.85 20.30
N LEU A 59 8.37 4.85 19.29
CA LEU A 59 8.23 5.97 18.36
C LEU A 59 6.78 6.26 17.98
N VAL A 60 6.60 7.44 17.41
CA VAL A 60 5.37 7.89 16.79
C VAL A 60 5.63 8.06 15.32
N LEU A 61 4.86 7.34 14.51
CA LEU A 61 4.79 7.50 13.06
C LEU A 61 3.64 8.44 12.72
N TYR A 62 3.94 9.65 12.26
CA TYR A 62 2.94 10.59 11.77
C TYR A 62 2.74 10.41 10.27
N ASP A 63 1.51 10.44 9.83
CA ASP A 63 1.15 10.40 8.42
C ASP A 63 1.67 9.17 7.65
N ALA A 64 1.78 8.02 8.33
CA ALA A 64 2.06 6.75 7.69
C ALA A 64 0.89 6.31 6.80
N LEU A 65 1.18 5.56 5.75
CA LEU A 65 0.18 5.07 4.81
C LEU A 65 -0.24 3.64 5.16
N PRO A 66 -1.50 3.39 5.53
CA PRO A 66 -1.98 2.03 5.72
C PRO A 66 -2.21 1.33 4.39
N GLY A 67 -1.90 0.05 4.35
CA GLY A 67 -2.16 -0.79 3.19
C GLY A 67 -2.18 -2.26 3.57
N VAL A 68 -2.14 -3.11 2.57
CA VAL A 68 -2.19 -4.56 2.76
C VAL A 68 -1.27 -5.27 1.76
N TRP A 69 -0.63 -6.31 2.22
CA TRP A 69 0.16 -7.21 1.40
C TRP A 69 -0.16 -8.66 1.79
N ARG A 70 -0.60 -9.46 0.82
CA ARG A 70 -1.01 -10.87 1.05
C ARG A 70 -1.95 -11.02 2.24
N ASP A 71 -3.01 -10.22 2.28
CA ASP A 71 -4.01 -10.15 3.35
C ASP A 71 -3.49 -9.68 4.74
N GLN A 72 -2.22 -9.29 4.83
CA GLN A 72 -1.65 -8.75 6.08
C GLN A 72 -1.60 -7.23 6.03
N PRO A 73 -2.16 -6.54 7.03
CA PRO A 73 -2.01 -5.09 7.16
C PRO A 73 -0.54 -4.68 7.21
N ARG A 74 -0.25 -3.53 6.58
CA ARG A 74 1.07 -2.89 6.62
C ARG A 74 0.94 -1.40 6.80
N LEU A 75 1.99 -0.80 7.31
CA LEU A 75 2.22 0.63 7.25
C LEU A 75 3.38 0.90 6.28
N TYR A 76 3.20 1.92 5.47
CA TYR A 76 4.25 2.40 4.56
C TYR A 76 4.70 3.78 5.01
N VAL A 77 6.01 3.95 5.04
CA VAL A 77 6.70 5.19 5.36
C VAL A 77 7.25 5.77 4.06
N ASP A 78 6.95 7.01 3.79
CA ASP A 78 7.41 7.75 2.62
C ASP A 78 7.96 9.14 3.03
N ALA A 79 8.30 9.98 2.06
CA ALA A 79 8.84 11.31 2.30
C ALA A 79 7.91 12.26 3.09
N ASN A 80 6.61 11.94 3.17
CA ASN A 80 5.64 12.74 3.93
C ASN A 80 5.39 12.18 5.34
N THR A 81 5.94 11.02 5.64
CA THR A 81 5.86 10.43 6.99
C THR A 81 6.92 11.06 7.87
N THR A 82 6.54 11.43 9.08
CA THR A 82 7.49 11.91 10.10
C THR A 82 7.63 10.85 11.19
N VAL A 83 8.86 10.52 11.53
CA VAL A 83 9.21 9.61 12.62
C VAL A 83 9.73 10.45 13.78
N LYS A 84 9.17 10.27 14.98
CA LYS A 84 9.65 10.90 16.21
C LYS A 84 9.80 9.84 17.31
N LEU A 85 10.81 10.02 18.15
CA LEU A 85 10.93 9.20 19.36
C LEU A 85 9.82 9.57 20.34
N ARG A 86 9.22 8.56 20.97
CA ARG A 86 8.22 8.81 22.01
C ARG A 86 8.82 9.59 23.19
N SER A 87 10.10 9.38 23.50
CA SER A 87 10.83 10.07 24.57
C SER A 87 11.05 11.56 24.33
N GLU A 88 10.92 12.03 23.08
CA GLU A 88 11.05 13.46 22.72
C GLU A 88 9.73 14.22 22.87
N LEU A 89 8.62 13.52 23.13
CA LEU A 89 7.30 14.09 23.24
C LEU A 89 6.82 14.08 24.70
N SER A 90 6.29 15.20 25.15
CA SER A 90 5.54 15.25 26.41
C SER A 90 4.19 14.52 26.25
N ASP A 91 3.56 14.18 27.37
CA ASP A 91 2.23 13.56 27.29
C ASP A 91 1.16 14.50 26.71
N ASP A 92 1.33 15.80 26.90
CA ASP A 92 0.44 16.81 26.32
C ASP A 92 0.64 16.99 24.79
N ASP A 93 1.82 16.64 24.27
CA ASP A 93 2.15 16.74 22.84
C ASP A 93 1.85 15.44 22.08
N MET A 94 1.36 14.41 22.76
CA MET A 94 1.03 13.16 22.09
C MET A 94 -0.16 13.32 21.15
N PRO A 95 0.00 12.94 19.88
CA PRO A 95 -1.10 13.01 18.93
C PRO A 95 -2.16 11.95 19.22
N ALA A 96 -3.36 12.19 18.71
CA ALA A 96 -4.37 11.15 18.62
C ALA A 96 -3.86 10.04 17.67
N THR A 97 -3.82 8.81 18.16
CA THR A 97 -3.30 7.67 17.40
C THR A 97 -4.41 6.77 16.87
N THR A 98 -4.21 6.21 15.70
CA THR A 98 -5.11 5.23 15.10
C THR A 98 -4.80 3.84 15.63
N ARG A 99 -5.82 3.13 16.10
CA ARG A 99 -5.67 1.74 16.53
C ARG A 99 -5.47 0.84 15.30
N LEU A 100 -4.58 -0.15 15.38
CA LEU A 100 -4.27 -1.05 14.25
C LEU A 100 -5.52 -1.74 13.67
N GLY A 101 -6.49 -2.11 14.50
CA GLY A 101 -7.75 -2.71 14.05
C GLY A 101 -8.68 -1.77 13.27
N LEU A 102 -8.40 -0.46 13.24
CA LEU A 102 -9.16 0.54 12.49
C LEU A 102 -8.45 1.01 11.22
N LEU A 103 -7.31 0.41 10.87
CA LEU A 103 -6.58 0.77 9.65
C LEU A 103 -7.41 0.43 8.41
N ARG A 104 -7.56 1.40 7.51
CA ARG A 104 -8.18 1.20 6.22
C ARG A 104 -7.17 0.57 5.25
N THR A 105 -7.30 -0.71 5.03
CA THR A 105 -6.43 -1.46 4.10
C THR A 105 -7.11 -1.76 2.76
N ARG A 106 -8.41 -1.49 2.67
CA ARG A 106 -9.23 -1.69 1.46
C ARG A 106 -10.11 -0.48 1.19
N ALA A 107 -10.46 -0.28 -0.08
CA ALA A 107 -11.31 0.81 -0.52
C ALA A 107 -12.33 0.34 -1.56
N ASN A 108 -13.38 1.15 -1.72
CA ASN A 108 -14.28 1.11 -2.88
C ASN A 108 -13.93 2.31 -3.76
N VAL A 109 -13.76 2.08 -5.04
CA VAL A 109 -13.35 3.10 -6.00
C VAL A 109 -14.23 3.05 -7.24
N LYS A 110 -14.43 4.21 -7.86
CA LYS A 110 -15.18 4.36 -9.09
C LYS A 110 -14.49 5.39 -9.96
N GLY A 111 -14.39 5.12 -11.26
CA GLY A 111 -13.76 6.04 -12.19
C GLY A 111 -13.81 5.54 -13.62
N HIS A 112 -13.07 6.21 -14.49
CA HIS A 112 -12.94 5.88 -15.90
C HIS A 112 -11.54 5.35 -16.20
N VAL A 113 -11.48 4.32 -17.02
CA VAL A 113 -10.22 3.74 -17.50
C VAL A 113 -9.55 4.70 -18.45
N LEU A 114 -8.34 5.16 -18.11
CA LEU A 114 -7.52 6.00 -19.00
C LEU A 114 -6.64 5.15 -19.91
N SER A 115 -6.07 4.09 -19.38
CA SER A 115 -5.21 3.16 -20.13
C SER A 115 -5.23 1.79 -19.47
N ILE A 116 -4.95 0.78 -20.29
CA ILE A 116 -4.80 -0.60 -19.81
C ILE A 116 -3.56 -1.22 -20.44
N ARG A 117 -2.82 -1.99 -19.66
CA ARG A 117 -1.62 -2.71 -20.10
C ARG A 117 -1.64 -4.13 -19.57
N GLN A 118 -1.26 -5.05 -20.43
CA GLN A 118 -1.06 -6.46 -20.04
C GLN A 118 0.44 -6.76 -20.12
N ARG A 119 0.95 -7.43 -19.10
CA ARG A 119 2.34 -7.90 -19.04
C ARG A 119 2.37 -9.37 -18.67
N ARG A 120 3.28 -10.10 -19.27
CA ARG A 120 3.52 -11.52 -19.00
C ARG A 120 5.02 -11.75 -18.96
N GLY A 121 5.43 -12.74 -18.20
CA GLY A 121 6.84 -13.12 -18.12
C GLY A 121 7.02 -14.42 -17.37
N VAL A 122 8.27 -14.79 -17.19
CA VAL A 122 8.68 -15.95 -16.40
C VAL A 122 9.58 -15.45 -15.28
N ARG A 123 9.35 -15.93 -14.07
CA ARG A 123 10.17 -15.61 -12.91
C ARG A 123 11.51 -16.34 -12.98
N VAL A 124 12.45 -15.94 -12.13
CA VAL A 124 13.75 -16.62 -12.01
C VAL A 124 13.59 -18.10 -11.63
N ASP A 125 12.52 -18.44 -10.89
CA ASP A 125 12.15 -19.82 -10.51
C ASP A 125 11.43 -20.59 -11.63
N GLY A 126 11.36 -20.05 -12.85
CA GLY A 126 10.72 -20.66 -14.01
C GLY A 126 9.20 -20.57 -14.04
N LYS A 127 8.54 -19.97 -13.04
CA LYS A 127 7.08 -19.88 -13.00
C LYS A 127 6.57 -18.72 -13.85
N PRO A 128 5.54 -18.94 -14.68
CA PRO A 128 4.93 -17.87 -15.44
C PRO A 128 4.19 -16.89 -14.52
N TRP A 129 4.20 -15.62 -14.89
CA TRP A 129 3.38 -14.60 -14.26
C TRP A 129 2.65 -13.77 -15.31
N ALA A 130 1.50 -13.27 -14.92
CA ALA A 130 0.73 -12.32 -15.72
C ALA A 130 0.24 -11.19 -14.80
N MET A 131 0.20 -10.00 -15.36
CA MET A 131 -0.30 -8.79 -14.71
C MET A 131 -1.11 -7.97 -15.71
N VAL A 132 -2.23 -7.45 -15.24
CA VAL A 132 -2.94 -6.36 -15.90
C VAL A 132 -2.82 -5.14 -15.00
N SER A 133 -2.40 -4.02 -15.59
CA SER A 133 -2.47 -2.73 -14.93
C SER A 133 -3.33 -1.77 -15.74
N LEU A 134 -4.10 -0.96 -15.05
CA LEU A 134 -4.86 0.12 -15.68
C LEU A 134 -4.74 1.38 -14.84
N MET A 135 -4.84 2.53 -15.51
CA MET A 135 -4.96 3.82 -14.84
C MET A 135 -6.43 4.17 -14.75
N LEU A 136 -6.90 4.42 -13.53
CA LEU A 136 -8.29 4.80 -13.22
C LEU A 136 -8.33 6.26 -12.80
N TRP A 137 -9.22 7.04 -13.40
CA TRP A 137 -9.46 8.44 -13.08
C TRP A 137 -10.84 8.62 -12.47
N ASP A 138 -10.93 9.25 -11.31
CA ASP A 138 -12.17 9.46 -10.56
C ASP A 138 -12.81 10.83 -10.79
N GLY A 139 -12.25 11.63 -11.70
CA GLY A 139 -12.63 13.01 -11.95
C GLY A 139 -11.65 14.04 -11.38
N HIS A 140 -10.84 13.64 -10.40
CA HIS A 140 -9.88 14.50 -9.69
C HIS A 140 -8.48 13.90 -9.63
N HIS A 141 -8.37 12.60 -9.40
CA HIS A 141 -7.11 11.90 -9.18
C HIS A 141 -7.00 10.67 -10.09
N VAL A 142 -5.77 10.24 -10.29
CA VAL A 142 -5.46 9.02 -11.02
C VAL A 142 -4.81 8.02 -10.06
N ALA A 143 -5.25 6.76 -10.12
CA ALA A 143 -4.63 5.67 -9.40
C ALA A 143 -4.30 4.52 -10.35
N GLU A 144 -3.20 3.81 -10.10
CA GLU A 144 -2.91 2.56 -10.79
C GLU A 144 -3.71 1.44 -10.13
N VAL A 145 -4.41 0.65 -10.95
CA VAL A 145 -5.06 -0.58 -10.51
C VAL A 145 -4.29 -1.74 -11.11
N VAL A 146 -3.96 -2.74 -10.28
CA VAL A 146 -3.24 -3.93 -10.72
C VAL A 146 -3.97 -5.20 -10.34
N ALA A 147 -3.93 -6.17 -11.25
CA ALA A 147 -4.40 -7.53 -11.03
C ALA A 147 -3.31 -8.52 -11.43
N PHE A 148 -3.06 -9.52 -10.60
CA PHE A 148 -2.06 -10.54 -10.84
C PHE A 148 -2.69 -11.93 -10.93
N GLY A 149 -2.21 -12.75 -11.86
CA GLY A 149 -2.58 -14.16 -11.94
C GLY A 149 -4.07 -14.43 -11.86
N ALA A 150 -4.54 -15.06 -10.79
CA ALA A 150 -5.93 -15.43 -10.59
C ALA A 150 -6.90 -14.24 -10.42
N SER A 151 -6.39 -13.03 -10.12
CA SER A 151 -7.21 -11.82 -10.05
C SER A 151 -7.53 -11.25 -11.43
N ILE A 152 -6.89 -11.71 -12.49
CA ILE A 152 -7.17 -11.33 -13.86
C ILE A 152 -8.40 -12.10 -14.33
N ASN A 153 -9.47 -11.39 -14.66
CA ASN A 153 -10.70 -11.97 -15.17
C ASN A 153 -11.09 -11.35 -16.52
N GLN A 154 -12.05 -11.98 -17.21
CA GLN A 154 -12.44 -11.55 -18.55
C GLN A 154 -12.99 -10.13 -18.57
N ARG A 155 -13.78 -9.73 -17.57
CA ARG A 155 -14.31 -8.36 -17.49
C ARG A 155 -13.21 -7.30 -17.48
N LEU A 156 -12.11 -7.58 -16.76
CA LEU A 156 -10.95 -6.68 -16.74
C LEU A 156 -10.24 -6.63 -18.09
N LEU A 157 -10.17 -7.78 -18.78
CA LEU A 157 -9.52 -7.89 -20.09
C LEU A 157 -10.31 -7.22 -21.22
N ASP A 158 -11.62 -7.14 -21.08
CA ASP A 158 -12.53 -6.53 -22.06
C ASP A 158 -12.60 -4.99 -21.94
N LEU A 159 -12.07 -4.41 -20.87
CA LEU A 159 -12.06 -2.97 -20.64
C LEU A 159 -11.24 -2.23 -21.68
N LYS A 160 -11.73 -1.05 -22.04
CA LYS A 160 -11.08 -0.11 -22.96
C LYS A 160 -10.95 1.27 -22.31
N PRO A 161 -10.02 2.10 -22.79
CA PRO A 161 -10.00 3.51 -22.39
C PRO A 161 -11.37 4.17 -22.60
N GLY A 162 -11.82 4.90 -21.59
CA GLY A 162 -13.14 5.53 -21.53
C GLY A 162 -14.22 4.73 -20.83
N ASP A 163 -14.04 3.42 -20.64
CA ASP A 163 -15.02 2.61 -19.91
C ASP A 163 -15.10 3.04 -18.44
N GLY A 164 -16.32 3.03 -17.92
CA GLY A 164 -16.57 3.23 -16.49
C GLY A 164 -16.34 1.95 -15.70
N LEU A 165 -15.59 2.05 -14.60
CA LEU A 165 -15.25 0.94 -13.72
C LEU A 165 -15.54 1.30 -12.27
N ALA A 166 -16.31 0.47 -11.59
CA ALA A 166 -16.48 0.49 -10.14
C ALA A 166 -15.89 -0.78 -9.54
N MET A 167 -15.13 -0.62 -8.48
CA MET A 167 -14.53 -1.74 -7.75
C MET A 167 -14.81 -1.61 -6.26
N THR A 168 -15.14 -2.72 -5.62
CA THR A 168 -15.31 -2.80 -4.17
C THR A 168 -14.30 -3.75 -3.58
N GLY A 169 -13.76 -3.40 -2.40
CA GLY A 169 -12.83 -4.23 -1.67
C GLY A 169 -11.43 -4.34 -2.29
N VAL A 170 -10.99 -3.35 -3.09
CA VAL A 170 -9.62 -3.31 -3.59
C VAL A 170 -8.64 -3.08 -2.45
N GLU A 171 -7.49 -3.73 -2.52
CA GLU A 171 -6.41 -3.57 -1.55
C GLU A 171 -5.65 -2.27 -1.81
N LEU A 172 -5.36 -1.53 -0.75
CA LEU A 172 -4.47 -0.38 -0.80
C LEU A 172 -3.02 -0.85 -0.70
N GLY A 173 -2.21 -0.47 -1.65
CA GLY A 173 -0.77 -0.69 -1.65
C GLY A 173 -0.05 0.55 -2.12
N TRP A 174 1.23 0.61 -1.85
CA TRP A 174 2.07 1.74 -2.24
C TRP A 174 3.31 1.20 -2.93
N ARG A 175 3.68 1.86 -4.00
CA ARG A 175 4.89 1.55 -4.75
C ARG A 175 5.57 2.85 -5.08
N SER A 176 6.82 3.01 -4.65
CA SER A 176 7.59 4.25 -4.85
C SER A 176 6.78 5.50 -4.51
N GLY A 177 6.07 5.48 -3.37
CA GLY A 177 5.22 6.59 -2.93
C GLY A 177 3.91 6.79 -3.72
N ILE A 178 3.63 5.94 -4.73
CA ILE A 178 2.43 6.03 -5.56
C ILE A 178 1.40 5.00 -5.08
N LEU A 179 0.15 5.47 -4.91
CA LEU A 179 -0.96 4.59 -4.57
C LEU A 179 -1.21 3.57 -5.68
N GLN A 180 -1.21 2.32 -5.29
CA GLN A 180 -1.55 1.20 -6.15
C GLN A 180 -2.75 0.45 -5.56
N LEU A 181 -3.82 0.35 -6.32
CA LEU A 181 -5.01 -0.41 -5.96
C LEU A 181 -4.85 -1.85 -6.48
N ARG A 182 -4.81 -2.82 -5.58
CA ARG A 182 -4.61 -4.23 -5.96
C ARG A 182 -5.92 -4.99 -5.91
N MET A 183 -6.19 -5.72 -6.96
CA MET A 183 -7.34 -6.61 -7.03
C MET A 183 -7.02 -7.95 -6.35
N ASP A 184 -7.93 -8.37 -5.48
CA ASP A 184 -7.95 -9.68 -4.86
C ASP A 184 -9.05 -10.52 -5.53
N ASN A 185 -8.74 -11.73 -5.97
CA ASN A 185 -9.70 -12.60 -6.67
C ASN A 185 -10.89 -13.05 -5.82
N ARG A 186 -10.79 -12.97 -4.50
CA ARG A 186 -11.83 -13.42 -3.55
C ARG A 186 -12.68 -12.26 -3.02
N LYS A 187 -12.08 -11.10 -2.84
CA LYS A 187 -12.68 -9.99 -2.10
C LYS A 187 -13.01 -8.79 -2.98
N THR A 188 -12.28 -8.60 -4.10
CA THR A 188 -12.58 -7.50 -5.02
C THR A 188 -13.69 -7.90 -5.99
N ARG A 189 -14.70 -7.04 -6.07
CA ARG A 189 -15.77 -7.14 -7.08
C ARG A 189 -15.63 -5.99 -8.04
N ILE A 190 -15.89 -6.24 -9.32
CA ILE A 190 -15.86 -5.23 -10.37
C ILE A 190 -17.21 -5.17 -11.09
N GLU A 191 -17.62 -3.94 -11.38
CA GLU A 191 -18.78 -3.61 -12.17
C GLU A 191 -18.40 -2.57 -13.21
N THR A 192 -18.86 -2.73 -14.43
CA THR A 192 -18.69 -1.75 -15.50
C THR A 192 -19.95 -0.91 -15.61
N PHE A 193 -19.78 0.37 -15.92
CA PHE A 193 -20.88 1.27 -16.19
C PHE A 193 -20.61 2.09 -17.45
N SER A 194 -21.67 2.42 -18.18
CA SER A 194 -21.58 3.31 -19.32
C SER A 194 -21.85 4.74 -18.87
N ASN A 195 -21.10 5.70 -19.39
CA ASN A 195 -21.53 7.09 -19.36
C ASN A 195 -22.74 7.22 -20.28
N ARG A 196 -23.89 7.46 -19.70
CA ARG A 196 -25.04 7.98 -20.44
C ARG A 196 -24.95 9.50 -20.47
#